data_f4485ccf7fc05456aff4f1280efd007c
#
_entry.id   f4485ccf7fc05456aff4f1280efd007c
#
_cell.length_a   1.000
_cell.length_b   1.000
_cell.length_c   1.000
_cell.angle_alpha   90.00
_cell.angle_beta   90.00
_cell.angle_gamma   90.00
#
_symmetry.space_group_name_H-M   'P 1'
#
loop_
_entity.id
_entity.type
_entity.pdbx_description
1 polymer ?
#
loop_
_entity_poly.entity_id
_entity_poly.type
_entity_poly.pdbx_seq_one_letter_code
_entity_poly.pdbx_strand_id
1 'polypeptide(L)'
;MPADRKTAIVTGAASGIGRAMAMGLVGAGFDVVAVDRNAALLATMLAEADGKPGTVTPFQADLSDPASFDRIVAEALGKSGRIDVLVNNAGIGQASVRDTYGNNPIRFWEVTPELWARFLAVNATAPIMMARAVVPHMIKAGRGRVITVTTSLGTMVREGYLLYGSSKAAAESAMAVLAADLVGTGVTSNVLVPGGVTDTPLVGTNRGNRDKMLKPEIMVPPLLFLVSEAAQGINASRFIAADWDTTLPAPQAAEKAQVPIAWLGIARMPIEPG
;
A
#
# COMPACT_ATOMS: atom_id res chain seq x y z
N MET A 1 17.54 21.02 10.33
CA MET A 1 16.41 20.09 10.49
C MET A 1 16.76 19.16 11.65
N PRO A 2 15.81 18.69 12.49
CA PRO A 2 16.14 17.69 13.50
C PRO A 2 16.64 16.44 12.76
N ALA A 3 17.85 16.00 13.07
CA ALA A 3 18.59 14.97 12.32
C ALA A 3 18.06 13.52 12.50
N ASP A 4 16.84 13.31 13.00
CA ASP A 4 16.38 11.97 13.42
C ASP A 4 14.94 11.61 13.04
N ARG A 5 14.29 12.36 12.12
CA ARG A 5 12.96 11.98 11.68
C ARG A 5 13.02 10.79 10.72
N LYS A 6 12.09 9.84 10.92
CA LYS A 6 11.89 8.71 10.01
C LYS A 6 11.31 9.20 8.68
N THR A 7 11.78 8.65 7.57
CA THR A 7 11.31 8.99 6.23
C THR A 7 10.43 7.89 5.67
N ALA A 8 9.28 8.29 5.15
CA ALA A 8 8.32 7.40 4.50
C ALA A 8 8.09 7.81 3.03
N ILE A 9 8.00 6.83 2.15
CA ILE A 9 7.48 6.99 0.78
C ILE A 9 6.05 6.43 0.77
N VAL A 10 5.08 7.23 0.31
CA VAL A 10 3.69 6.79 0.13
C VAL A 10 3.27 7.00 -1.31
N THR A 11 2.93 5.91 -2.01
CA THR A 11 2.46 5.97 -3.40
C THR A 11 0.94 6.09 -3.49
N GLY A 12 0.43 6.82 -4.50
CA GLY A 12 -1.00 7.14 -4.59
C GLY A 12 -1.46 8.02 -3.43
N ALA A 13 -0.58 8.94 -2.99
CA ALA A 13 -0.76 9.71 -1.75
C ALA A 13 -1.74 10.88 -1.87
N ALA A 14 -2.13 11.30 -3.07
CA ALA A 14 -2.90 12.52 -3.24
C ALA A 14 -4.40 12.36 -2.89
N SER A 15 -4.92 11.14 -2.77
CA SER A 15 -6.35 10.91 -2.52
C SER A 15 -6.63 9.62 -1.73
N GLY A 16 -7.86 9.51 -1.21
CA GLY A 16 -8.38 8.30 -0.59
C GLY A 16 -7.48 7.71 0.50
N ILE A 17 -7.29 6.40 0.48
CA ILE A 17 -6.49 5.66 1.45
C ILE A 17 -5.04 6.17 1.53
N GLY A 18 -4.40 6.43 0.37
CA GLY A 18 -3.03 6.92 0.34
C GLY A 18 -2.86 8.27 1.05
N ARG A 19 -3.81 9.19 0.83
CA ARG A 19 -3.83 10.49 1.51
C ARG A 19 -4.01 10.34 3.01
N ALA A 20 -4.98 9.54 3.45
CA ALA A 20 -5.21 9.30 4.86
C ALA A 20 -3.96 8.71 5.55
N MET A 21 -3.33 7.72 4.94
CA MET A 21 -2.09 7.10 5.44
C MET A 21 -0.91 8.07 5.46
N ALA A 22 -0.71 8.86 4.40
CA ALA A 22 0.36 9.86 4.33
C ALA A 22 0.20 10.91 5.42
N MET A 23 -1.01 11.46 5.58
CA MET A 23 -1.29 12.46 6.61
C MET A 23 -1.24 11.88 8.03
N GLY A 24 -1.62 10.62 8.22
CA GLY A 24 -1.42 9.89 9.47
C GLY A 24 0.05 9.77 9.85
N LEU A 25 0.93 9.43 8.90
CA LEU A 25 2.38 9.39 9.11
C LEU A 25 2.96 10.78 9.42
N VAL A 26 2.52 11.83 8.71
CA VAL A 26 2.91 13.22 9.00
C VAL A 26 2.50 13.62 10.42
N GLY A 27 1.28 13.29 10.83
CA GLY A 27 0.81 13.50 12.20
C GLY A 27 1.62 12.76 13.26
N ALA A 28 2.21 11.60 12.91
CA ALA A 28 3.11 10.82 13.75
C ALA A 28 4.59 11.27 13.67
N GLY A 29 4.90 12.35 12.96
CA GLY A 29 6.24 12.95 12.92
C GLY A 29 7.15 12.42 11.81
N PHE A 30 6.64 11.72 10.81
CA PHE A 30 7.43 11.28 9.66
C PHE A 30 7.57 12.40 8.61
N ASP A 31 8.73 12.42 7.96
CA ASP A 31 8.93 13.15 6.70
C ASP A 31 8.44 12.25 5.55
N VAL A 32 7.36 12.66 4.87
CA VAL A 32 6.67 11.83 3.88
C VAL A 32 6.94 12.35 2.47
N VAL A 33 7.55 11.52 1.62
CA VAL A 33 7.56 11.73 0.17
C VAL A 33 6.23 11.21 -0.38
N ALA A 34 5.32 12.12 -0.69
CA ALA A 34 3.99 11.84 -1.17
C ALA A 34 4.00 11.75 -2.70
N VAL A 35 3.89 10.53 -3.22
CA VAL A 35 3.99 10.26 -4.66
C VAL A 35 2.62 10.07 -5.27
N ASP A 36 2.29 10.84 -6.30
CA ASP A 36 1.06 10.69 -7.09
C ASP A 36 1.24 11.28 -8.50
N ARG A 37 0.41 10.88 -9.43
CA ARG A 37 0.36 11.49 -10.77
C ARG A 37 -0.35 12.85 -10.80
N ASN A 38 -1.19 13.14 -9.80
CA ASN A 38 -1.98 14.35 -9.70
C ASN A 38 -1.26 15.43 -8.88
N ALA A 39 -0.50 16.30 -9.57
CA ALA A 39 0.25 17.37 -8.95
C ALA A 39 -0.63 18.37 -8.19
N ALA A 40 -1.84 18.68 -8.70
CA ALA A 40 -2.73 19.64 -8.06
C ALA A 40 -3.22 19.13 -6.69
N LEU A 41 -3.60 17.85 -6.59
CA LEU A 41 -3.99 17.24 -5.32
C LEU A 41 -2.79 17.09 -4.36
N LEU A 42 -1.60 16.77 -4.87
CA LEU A 42 -0.39 16.74 -4.04
C LEU A 42 -0.12 18.12 -3.41
N ALA A 43 -0.26 19.19 -4.17
CA ALA A 43 -0.03 20.54 -3.67
C ALA A 43 -0.96 20.91 -2.48
N THR A 44 -2.20 20.41 -2.46
CA THR A 44 -3.13 20.65 -1.34
C THR A 44 -2.67 19.99 -0.03
N MET A 45 -1.82 18.98 -0.09
CA MET A 45 -1.32 18.30 1.11
C MET A 45 -0.34 19.16 1.91
N LEU A 46 0.33 20.14 1.28
CA LEU A 46 1.25 21.05 1.97
C LEU A 46 0.52 21.89 3.02
N ALA A 47 -0.63 22.49 2.64
CA ALA A 47 -1.44 23.26 3.57
C ALA A 47 -2.04 22.38 4.70
N GLU A 48 -2.41 21.14 4.38
CA GLU A 48 -2.92 20.20 5.38
C GLU A 48 -1.84 19.73 6.35
N ALA A 49 -0.58 19.68 5.92
CA ALA A 49 0.57 19.29 6.74
C ALA A 49 1.10 20.43 7.61
N ASP A 50 0.68 21.68 7.35
CA ASP A 50 1.16 22.82 8.12
C ASP A 50 0.84 22.69 9.61
N GLY A 51 1.82 23.02 10.45
CA GLY A 51 1.73 22.86 11.90
C GLY A 51 1.75 21.42 12.44
N LYS A 52 1.87 20.38 11.59
CA LYS A 52 2.00 19.00 12.03
C LYS A 52 3.46 18.65 12.39
N PRO A 53 3.66 17.59 13.21
CA PRO A 53 5.00 17.17 13.64
C PRO A 53 5.95 16.76 12.51
N GLY A 54 5.43 16.14 11.45
CA GLY A 54 6.17 15.73 10.27
C GLY A 54 5.99 16.68 9.09
N THR A 55 6.51 16.30 7.92
CA THR A 55 6.45 17.10 6.69
C THR A 55 5.94 16.30 5.50
N VAL A 56 5.45 17.00 4.47
CA VAL A 56 5.14 16.43 3.16
C VAL A 56 6.09 16.97 2.11
N THR A 57 6.67 16.10 1.31
CA THR A 57 7.35 16.44 0.06
C THR A 57 6.51 15.90 -1.10
N PRO A 58 5.79 16.74 -1.84
CA PRO A 58 5.05 16.33 -3.02
C PRO A 58 6.01 15.86 -4.12
N PHE A 59 5.75 14.70 -4.71
CA PHE A 59 6.52 14.17 -5.83
C PHE A 59 5.59 13.66 -6.93
N GLN A 60 5.52 14.39 -8.03
CA GLN A 60 4.71 13.98 -9.18
C GLN A 60 5.39 12.86 -9.96
N ALA A 61 4.74 11.69 -10.06
CA ALA A 61 5.20 10.58 -10.87
C ALA A 61 4.04 9.70 -11.36
N ASP A 62 4.19 9.15 -12.56
CA ASP A 62 3.39 8.03 -13.04
C ASP A 62 4.16 6.73 -12.78
N LEU A 63 3.58 5.84 -12.00
CA LEU A 63 4.21 4.57 -11.62
C LEU A 63 4.09 3.50 -12.73
N SER A 64 3.44 3.79 -13.83
CA SER A 64 3.52 2.97 -15.05
C SER A 64 4.82 3.23 -15.83
N ASP A 65 5.54 4.32 -15.52
CA ASP A 65 6.86 4.64 -16.08
C ASP A 65 7.98 4.07 -15.19
N PRO A 66 8.76 3.08 -15.67
CA PRO A 66 9.85 2.49 -14.91
C PRO A 66 10.92 3.48 -14.43
N ALA A 67 11.15 4.59 -15.16
CA ALA A 67 12.11 5.62 -14.77
C ALA A 67 11.69 6.40 -13.51
N SER A 68 10.44 6.26 -13.07
CA SER A 68 9.93 6.91 -11.87
C SER A 68 10.53 6.35 -10.58
N PHE A 69 10.83 5.06 -10.52
CA PHE A 69 11.21 4.38 -9.27
C PHE A 69 12.51 4.93 -8.68
N ASP A 70 13.57 4.99 -9.48
CA ASP A 70 14.88 5.50 -9.02
C ASP A 70 14.82 6.98 -8.66
N ARG A 71 14.02 7.79 -9.38
CA ARG A 71 13.81 9.21 -9.06
C ARG A 71 13.11 9.42 -7.73
N ILE A 72 12.11 8.60 -7.40
CA ILE A 72 11.41 8.64 -6.10
C ILE A 72 12.38 8.30 -4.97
N VAL A 73 13.19 7.25 -5.15
CA VAL A 73 14.21 6.85 -4.18
C VAL A 73 15.25 7.93 -3.99
N ALA A 74 15.75 8.53 -5.08
CA ALA A 74 16.72 9.62 -5.02
C ALA A 74 16.16 10.85 -4.27
N GLU A 75 14.90 11.21 -4.49
CA GLU A 75 14.23 12.29 -3.73
C GLU A 75 14.19 11.99 -2.24
N ALA A 76 13.77 10.80 -1.85
CA ALA A 76 13.68 10.42 -0.44
C ALA A 76 15.06 10.41 0.25
N LEU A 77 16.07 9.84 -0.40
CA LEU A 77 17.44 9.82 0.12
C LEU A 77 18.08 11.22 0.14
N GLY A 78 17.81 12.06 -0.86
CA GLY A 78 18.31 13.43 -0.91
C GLY A 78 17.81 14.31 0.24
N LYS A 79 16.61 14.02 0.76
CA LYS A 79 16.01 14.75 1.89
C LYS A 79 16.62 14.39 3.25
N SER A 80 16.81 13.10 3.51
CA SER A 80 17.11 12.60 4.85
C SER A 80 18.27 11.60 4.92
N GLY A 81 18.78 11.15 3.78
CA GLY A 81 19.78 10.08 3.70
C GLY A 81 19.26 8.69 4.08
N ARG A 82 17.95 8.54 4.33
CA ARG A 82 17.34 7.28 4.81
C ARG A 82 15.94 7.05 4.25
N ILE A 83 15.52 5.81 4.22
CA ILE A 83 14.13 5.42 3.94
C ILE A 83 13.75 4.36 4.99
N ASP A 84 12.79 4.68 5.84
CA ASP A 84 12.36 3.80 6.93
C ASP A 84 11.09 3.03 6.59
N VAL A 85 10.23 3.64 5.76
CA VAL A 85 8.92 3.09 5.41
C VAL A 85 8.66 3.25 3.92
N LEU A 86 8.18 2.19 3.29
CA LEU A 86 7.58 2.21 1.96
C LEU A 86 6.12 1.77 2.08
N VAL A 87 5.19 2.65 1.70
CA VAL A 87 3.76 2.33 1.57
C VAL A 87 3.40 2.25 0.09
N ASN A 88 3.30 1.05 -0.44
CA ASN A 88 2.80 0.75 -1.77
C ASN A 88 1.27 0.77 -1.76
N ASN A 89 0.66 1.91 -2.07
CA ASN A 89 -0.78 2.08 -2.07
C ASN A 89 -1.36 2.40 -3.45
N ALA A 90 -0.60 3.03 -4.34
CA ALA A 90 -1.08 3.39 -5.68
C ALA A 90 -1.78 2.22 -6.36
N GLY A 91 -2.87 2.51 -7.04
CA GLY A 91 -3.64 1.51 -7.75
C GLY A 91 -4.72 2.12 -8.64
N ILE A 92 -5.16 1.33 -9.62
CA ILE A 92 -6.33 1.63 -10.46
C ILE A 92 -7.37 0.54 -10.26
N GLY A 93 -8.64 0.94 -10.29
CA GLY A 93 -9.79 0.05 -10.09
C GLY A 93 -10.65 -0.07 -11.34
N GLN A 94 -11.67 -0.93 -11.25
CA GLN A 94 -12.64 -1.23 -12.31
C GLN A 94 -13.32 0.03 -12.87
N ALA A 95 -13.58 1.04 -12.02
CA ALA A 95 -14.20 2.30 -12.45
C ALA A 95 -13.37 3.06 -13.49
N SER A 96 -12.05 2.83 -13.57
CA SER A 96 -11.20 3.41 -14.60
C SER A 96 -11.41 2.82 -16.00
N VAL A 97 -12.17 1.73 -16.09
CA VAL A 97 -12.57 1.06 -17.34
C VAL A 97 -14.06 1.25 -17.59
N ARG A 98 -14.88 1.03 -16.55
CA ARG A 98 -16.34 1.10 -16.64
C ARG A 98 -16.91 1.55 -15.29
N ASP A 99 -17.38 2.79 -15.20
CA ASP A 99 -17.88 3.34 -13.92
C ASP A 99 -19.11 2.59 -13.40
N THR A 100 -19.91 1.98 -14.29
CA THR A 100 -21.07 1.16 -13.96
C THR A 100 -20.73 -0.30 -13.60
N TYR A 101 -19.47 -0.64 -13.40
CA TYR A 101 -19.01 -2.03 -13.19
C TYR A 101 -19.74 -2.76 -12.04
N GLY A 102 -20.33 -2.03 -11.11
CA GLY A 102 -21.12 -2.61 -10.02
C GLY A 102 -22.35 -3.39 -10.49
N ASN A 103 -23.04 -2.88 -11.53
CA ASN A 103 -24.23 -3.47 -12.13
C ASN A 103 -23.94 -4.04 -13.53
N ASN A 104 -22.82 -3.66 -14.13
CA ASN A 104 -22.37 -4.14 -15.44
C ASN A 104 -20.89 -4.57 -15.33
N PRO A 105 -20.62 -5.75 -14.76
CA PRO A 105 -19.25 -6.22 -14.50
C PRO A 105 -18.48 -6.42 -15.81
N ILE A 106 -17.15 -6.19 -15.74
CA ILE A 106 -16.26 -6.44 -16.87
C ILE A 106 -16.05 -7.94 -16.96
N ARG A 107 -16.55 -8.57 -18.03
CA ARG A 107 -16.44 -10.01 -18.22
C ARG A 107 -15.02 -10.42 -18.60
N PHE A 108 -14.63 -11.64 -18.28
CA PHE A 108 -13.30 -12.18 -18.55
C PHE A 108 -12.91 -12.02 -20.04
N TRP A 109 -13.81 -12.29 -20.94
CA TRP A 109 -13.60 -12.22 -22.39
C TRP A 109 -13.68 -10.81 -22.99
N GLU A 110 -14.04 -9.79 -22.20
CA GLU A 110 -13.98 -8.36 -22.60
C GLU A 110 -12.62 -7.72 -22.29
N VAL A 111 -11.74 -8.42 -21.56
CA VAL A 111 -10.44 -7.89 -21.15
C VAL A 111 -9.49 -7.93 -22.34
N THR A 112 -9.00 -6.76 -22.76
CA THR A 112 -7.98 -6.66 -23.81
C THR A 112 -6.56 -6.76 -23.24
N PRO A 113 -5.55 -7.13 -24.05
CA PRO A 113 -4.16 -7.13 -23.64
C PRO A 113 -3.69 -5.79 -23.06
N GLU A 114 -4.13 -4.66 -23.60
CA GLU A 114 -3.77 -3.31 -23.18
C GLU A 114 -4.34 -2.99 -21.79
N LEU A 115 -5.61 -3.34 -21.54
CA LEU A 115 -6.21 -3.20 -20.22
C LEU A 115 -5.50 -4.07 -19.18
N TRP A 116 -5.18 -5.29 -19.54
CA TRP A 116 -4.44 -6.21 -18.69
C TRP A 116 -3.06 -5.65 -18.35
N ALA A 117 -2.29 -5.24 -19.34
CA ALA A 117 -0.96 -4.64 -19.16
C ALA A 117 -1.00 -3.39 -18.28
N ARG A 118 -1.99 -2.50 -18.49
CA ARG A 118 -2.18 -1.29 -17.69
C ARG A 118 -2.44 -1.59 -16.21
N PHE A 119 -3.30 -2.59 -15.91
CA PHE A 119 -3.58 -2.96 -14.53
C PHE A 119 -2.37 -3.62 -13.86
N LEU A 120 -1.67 -4.49 -14.56
CA LEU A 120 -0.44 -5.09 -14.05
C LEU A 120 0.63 -4.02 -13.79
N ALA A 121 0.83 -3.07 -14.71
CA ALA A 121 1.83 -2.02 -14.56
C ALA A 121 1.68 -1.27 -13.23
N VAL A 122 0.46 -0.83 -12.90
CA VAL A 122 0.22 0.00 -11.72
C VAL A 122 -0.01 -0.83 -10.45
N ASN A 123 -0.80 -1.92 -10.53
CA ASN A 123 -1.23 -2.64 -9.33
C ASN A 123 -0.26 -3.75 -8.89
N ALA A 124 0.58 -4.26 -9.79
CA ALA A 124 1.52 -5.35 -9.53
C ALA A 124 2.98 -4.93 -9.75
N THR A 125 3.34 -4.48 -10.96
CA THR A 125 4.72 -4.14 -11.29
C THR A 125 5.23 -2.97 -10.45
N ALA A 126 4.45 -1.91 -10.28
CA ALA A 126 4.87 -0.74 -9.52
C ALA A 126 5.23 -1.06 -8.06
N PRO A 127 4.38 -1.73 -7.24
CA PRO A 127 4.76 -2.09 -5.87
C PRO A 127 5.98 -3.01 -5.80
N ILE A 128 6.15 -3.94 -6.75
CA ILE A 128 7.31 -4.83 -6.82
C ILE A 128 8.58 -4.02 -7.12
N MET A 129 8.55 -3.15 -8.12
CA MET A 129 9.71 -2.36 -8.52
C MET A 129 10.06 -1.27 -7.51
N MET A 130 9.09 -0.66 -6.87
CA MET A 130 9.35 0.25 -5.73
C MET A 130 10.03 -0.49 -4.58
N ALA A 131 9.55 -1.68 -4.20
CA ALA A 131 10.21 -2.48 -3.17
C ALA A 131 11.64 -2.85 -3.59
N ARG A 132 11.84 -3.30 -4.85
CA ARG A 132 13.17 -3.59 -5.40
C ARG A 132 14.13 -2.39 -5.29
N ALA A 133 13.64 -1.18 -5.55
CA ALA A 133 14.47 0.02 -5.50
C ALA A 133 14.77 0.47 -4.05
N VAL A 134 13.85 0.30 -3.11
CA VAL A 134 13.96 0.79 -1.72
C VAL A 134 14.67 -0.20 -0.79
N VAL A 135 14.36 -1.50 -0.91
CA VAL A 135 14.80 -2.53 0.04
C VAL A 135 16.33 -2.61 0.23
N PRO A 136 17.18 -2.48 -0.80
CA PRO A 136 18.64 -2.48 -0.59
C PRO A 136 19.12 -1.40 0.37
N HIS A 137 18.49 -0.22 0.37
CA HIS A 137 18.80 0.87 1.29
C HIS A 137 18.36 0.55 2.71
N MET A 138 17.20 -0.10 2.88
CA MET A 138 16.69 -0.54 4.17
C MET A 138 17.58 -1.66 4.77
N ILE A 139 17.99 -2.65 3.96
CA ILE A 139 18.91 -3.72 4.39
C ILE A 139 20.23 -3.14 4.85
N LYS A 140 20.83 -2.20 4.09
CA LYS A 140 22.05 -1.52 4.48
C LYS A 140 21.92 -0.78 5.82
N ALA A 141 20.72 -0.25 6.11
CA ALA A 141 20.42 0.40 7.38
C ALA A 141 20.05 -0.58 8.52
N GLY A 142 19.89 -1.88 8.24
CA GLY A 142 19.47 -2.91 9.19
C GLY A 142 18.02 -2.75 9.69
N ARG A 143 17.20 -1.95 9.02
CA ARG A 143 15.81 -1.66 9.41
C ARG A 143 14.99 -1.13 8.25
N GLY A 144 13.71 -1.44 8.23
CA GLY A 144 12.76 -0.93 7.23
C GLY A 144 11.39 -1.61 7.34
N ARG A 145 10.36 -0.95 6.83
CA ARG A 145 8.98 -1.44 6.80
C ARG A 145 8.42 -1.27 5.40
N VAL A 146 8.16 -2.38 4.73
CA VAL A 146 7.42 -2.38 3.45
C VAL A 146 5.98 -2.78 3.75
N ILE A 147 5.04 -1.88 3.43
CA ILE A 147 3.61 -2.09 3.63
C ILE A 147 2.93 -1.94 2.28
N THR A 148 2.23 -2.99 1.84
CA THR A 148 1.58 -2.99 0.52
C THR A 148 0.06 -3.10 0.68
N VAL A 149 -0.66 -2.16 0.08
CA VAL A 149 -2.12 -2.17 0.08
C VAL A 149 -2.62 -3.05 -1.05
N THR A 150 -3.31 -4.14 -0.67
CA THR A 150 -3.96 -5.04 -1.60
C THR A 150 -5.48 -5.01 -1.44
N THR A 151 -6.15 -6.13 -1.55
CA THR A 151 -7.60 -6.25 -1.40
C THR A 151 -7.96 -7.54 -0.67
N SER A 152 -9.23 -7.74 -0.29
CA SER A 152 -9.65 -8.99 0.33
C SER A 152 -9.46 -10.17 -0.62
N LEU A 153 -9.08 -11.35 -0.08
CA LEU A 153 -8.83 -12.57 -0.88
C LEU A 153 -10.05 -12.94 -1.74
N GLY A 154 -11.26 -12.75 -1.21
CA GLY A 154 -12.49 -12.97 -1.97
C GLY A 154 -12.64 -12.02 -3.17
N THR A 155 -12.09 -10.79 -3.09
CA THR A 155 -12.08 -9.86 -4.24
C THR A 155 -11.12 -10.32 -5.34
N MET A 156 -10.05 -11.02 -4.98
CA MET A 156 -9.05 -11.52 -5.93
C MET A 156 -9.62 -12.58 -6.89
N VAL A 157 -10.66 -13.29 -6.46
CA VAL A 157 -11.32 -14.35 -7.24
C VAL A 157 -12.77 -14.04 -7.59
N ARG A 158 -13.20 -12.78 -7.43
CA ARG A 158 -14.57 -12.35 -7.65
C ARG A 158 -14.89 -12.22 -9.15
N GLU A 159 -16.11 -12.62 -9.53
CA GLU A 159 -16.68 -12.38 -10.86
C GLU A 159 -16.55 -10.90 -11.28
N GLY A 160 -16.08 -10.64 -12.51
CA GLY A 160 -15.89 -9.30 -13.07
C GLY A 160 -14.67 -8.54 -12.52
N TYR A 161 -13.81 -9.19 -11.71
CA TYR A 161 -12.64 -8.55 -11.10
C TYR A 161 -11.31 -9.06 -11.64
N LEU A 162 -11.29 -9.70 -12.84
CA LEU A 162 -10.04 -10.21 -13.42
C LEU A 162 -8.91 -9.19 -13.41
N LEU A 163 -9.14 -7.98 -13.90
CA LEU A 163 -8.11 -6.94 -13.98
C LEU A 163 -7.57 -6.55 -12.59
N TYR A 164 -8.46 -6.21 -11.68
CA TYR A 164 -8.09 -5.73 -10.35
C TYR A 164 -7.68 -6.87 -9.42
N GLY A 165 -8.51 -7.91 -9.34
CA GLY A 165 -8.30 -9.02 -8.42
C GLY A 165 -6.98 -9.74 -8.67
N SER A 166 -6.74 -10.15 -9.93
CA SER A 166 -5.51 -10.86 -10.30
C SER A 166 -4.27 -9.99 -10.17
N SER A 167 -4.35 -8.68 -10.49
CA SER A 167 -3.20 -7.78 -10.31
C SER A 167 -2.85 -7.57 -8.83
N LYS A 168 -3.85 -7.49 -7.94
CA LYS A 168 -3.61 -7.41 -6.49
C LYS A 168 -3.13 -8.74 -5.89
N ALA A 169 -3.58 -9.88 -6.43
CA ALA A 169 -3.07 -11.20 -6.06
C ALA A 169 -1.59 -11.35 -6.42
N ALA A 170 -1.19 -10.90 -7.61
CA ALA A 170 0.22 -10.91 -8.03
C ALA A 170 1.10 -10.05 -7.10
N ALA A 171 0.64 -8.85 -6.74
CA ALA A 171 1.35 -7.99 -5.80
C ALA A 171 1.49 -8.64 -4.43
N GLU A 172 0.43 -9.25 -3.89
CA GLU A 172 0.45 -9.88 -2.56
C GLU A 172 1.37 -11.09 -2.53
N SER A 173 1.32 -11.95 -3.56
CA SER A 173 2.25 -13.07 -3.70
C SER A 173 3.71 -12.62 -3.72
N ALA A 174 4.02 -11.57 -4.49
CA ALA A 174 5.37 -11.02 -4.54
C ALA A 174 5.83 -10.47 -3.18
N MET A 175 4.94 -9.84 -2.40
CA MET A 175 5.26 -9.35 -1.06
C MET A 175 5.45 -10.48 -0.05
N ALA A 176 4.79 -11.62 -0.24
CA ALA A 176 5.04 -12.82 0.56
C ALA A 176 6.44 -13.41 0.28
N VAL A 177 6.86 -13.47 -0.98
CA VAL A 177 8.23 -13.86 -1.37
C VAL A 177 9.24 -12.89 -0.78
N LEU A 178 9.02 -11.57 -0.93
CA LEU A 178 9.88 -10.56 -0.33
C LEU A 178 10.02 -10.74 1.19
N ALA A 179 8.92 -11.02 1.89
CA ALA A 179 8.95 -11.24 3.32
C ALA A 179 9.86 -12.43 3.71
N ALA A 180 9.85 -13.50 2.92
CA ALA A 180 10.73 -14.65 3.13
C ALA A 180 12.21 -14.30 2.90
N ASP A 181 12.52 -13.54 1.82
CA ASP A 181 13.87 -13.09 1.49
C ASP A 181 14.45 -12.11 2.54
N LEU A 182 13.59 -11.42 3.29
CA LEU A 182 13.97 -10.41 4.29
C LEU A 182 14.29 -11.00 5.67
N VAL A 183 14.11 -12.28 5.89
CA VAL A 183 14.40 -12.91 7.19
C VAL A 183 15.84 -12.64 7.62
N GLY A 184 16.02 -12.13 8.84
CA GLY A 184 17.34 -11.81 9.40
C GLY A 184 17.94 -10.46 8.99
N THR A 185 17.28 -9.69 8.10
CA THR A 185 17.79 -8.39 7.62
C THR A 185 17.39 -7.19 8.48
N GLY A 186 16.45 -7.36 9.40
CA GLY A 186 15.82 -6.25 10.15
C GLY A 186 14.73 -5.49 9.38
N VAL A 187 14.48 -5.86 8.11
CA VAL A 187 13.42 -5.30 7.26
C VAL A 187 12.22 -6.25 7.25
N THR A 188 11.01 -5.70 7.18
CA THR A 188 9.78 -6.51 7.13
C THR A 188 8.89 -6.12 5.96
N SER A 189 8.15 -7.10 5.41
CA SER A 189 7.14 -6.90 4.37
C SER A 189 5.80 -7.43 4.85
N ASN A 190 4.80 -6.53 4.91
CA ASN A 190 3.44 -6.87 5.33
C ASN A 190 2.40 -6.27 4.38
N VAL A 191 1.21 -6.84 4.39
CA VAL A 191 0.07 -6.36 3.62
C VAL A 191 -0.95 -5.71 4.56
N LEU A 192 -1.53 -4.60 4.12
CA LEU A 192 -2.62 -3.92 4.82
C LEU A 192 -3.80 -3.75 3.87
N VAL A 193 -4.99 -4.18 4.29
CA VAL A 193 -6.20 -4.09 3.48
C VAL A 193 -7.34 -3.45 4.27
N PRO A 194 -8.25 -2.69 3.62
CA PRO A 194 -9.36 -2.05 4.33
C PRO A 194 -10.36 -3.05 4.93
N GLY A 195 -10.54 -4.22 4.31
CA GLY A 195 -11.54 -5.22 4.75
C GLY A 195 -12.93 -5.02 4.14
N GLY A 196 -13.18 -3.92 3.45
CA GLY A 196 -14.45 -3.60 2.79
C GLY A 196 -14.32 -2.53 1.72
N VAL A 197 -15.44 -2.20 1.08
CA VAL A 197 -15.49 -1.12 0.10
C VAL A 197 -15.25 0.21 0.83
N THR A 198 -14.23 0.94 0.40
CA THR A 198 -13.78 2.20 1.03
C THR A 198 -14.15 3.38 0.17
N ASP A 199 -14.65 4.44 0.78
CA ASP A 199 -15.08 5.69 0.13
C ASP A 199 -13.88 6.45 -0.46
N THR A 200 -13.53 6.14 -1.69
CA THR A 200 -12.38 6.68 -2.41
C THR A 200 -12.73 6.93 -3.88
N PRO A 201 -11.95 7.74 -4.60
CA PRO A 201 -12.11 7.91 -6.05
C PRO A 201 -11.96 6.60 -6.84
N LEU A 202 -11.23 5.61 -6.32
CA LEU A 202 -10.98 4.32 -6.98
C LEU A 202 -12.28 3.55 -7.24
N VAL A 203 -13.31 3.69 -6.41
CA VAL A 203 -14.57 2.97 -6.57
C VAL A 203 -15.53 3.62 -7.57
N GLY A 204 -15.18 4.80 -8.12
CA GLY A 204 -16.01 5.52 -9.09
C GLY A 204 -17.24 6.18 -8.46
N THR A 205 -18.15 6.70 -9.29
CA THR A 205 -19.33 7.46 -8.85
C THR A 205 -20.57 6.58 -8.68
N ASN A 206 -20.65 5.44 -9.38
CA ASN A 206 -21.84 4.56 -9.47
C ASN A 206 -21.74 3.31 -8.58
N ARG A 207 -21.14 3.39 -7.39
CA ARG A 207 -20.90 2.22 -6.52
C ARG A 207 -21.86 2.10 -5.32
N GLY A 208 -22.98 2.76 -5.34
CA GLY A 208 -23.97 2.68 -4.27
C GLY A 208 -23.79 3.74 -3.16
N ASN A 209 -24.39 3.49 -1.99
CA ASN A 209 -24.41 4.48 -0.90
C ASN A 209 -23.02 4.64 -0.25
N ARG A 210 -22.39 5.80 -0.46
CA ARG A 210 -21.07 6.13 0.08
C ARG A 210 -21.04 6.27 1.60
N ASP A 211 -22.17 6.60 2.22
CA ASP A 211 -22.25 6.72 3.69
C ASP A 211 -22.09 5.38 4.40
N LYS A 212 -22.37 4.26 3.67
CA LYS A 212 -22.18 2.89 4.17
C LYS A 212 -20.80 2.33 3.88
N MET A 213 -19.95 3.06 3.17
CA MET A 213 -18.57 2.64 2.87
C MET A 213 -17.66 2.94 4.04
N LEU A 214 -16.61 2.13 4.18
CA LEU A 214 -15.52 2.41 5.12
C LEU A 214 -14.88 3.74 4.78
N LYS A 215 -14.44 4.49 5.78
CA LYS A 215 -13.68 5.72 5.56
C LYS A 215 -12.19 5.38 5.39
N PRO A 216 -11.44 6.13 4.55
CA PRO A 216 -10.02 5.91 4.31
C PRO A 216 -9.17 5.87 5.58
N GLU A 217 -9.56 6.63 6.59
CA GLU A 217 -8.88 6.77 7.89
C GLU A 217 -8.79 5.47 8.68
N ILE A 218 -9.64 4.47 8.37
CA ILE A 218 -9.59 3.14 9.00
C ILE A 218 -8.21 2.48 8.85
N MET A 219 -7.46 2.84 7.79
CA MET A 219 -6.14 2.31 7.51
C MET A 219 -5.04 2.91 8.40
N VAL A 220 -5.30 4.04 9.06
CA VAL A 220 -4.27 4.78 9.80
C VAL A 220 -3.82 4.06 11.08
N PRO A 221 -4.71 3.60 11.98
CA PRO A 221 -4.28 2.93 13.20
C PRO A 221 -3.40 1.70 12.97
N PRO A 222 -3.78 0.72 12.12
CA PRO A 222 -2.92 -0.43 11.84
C PRO A 222 -1.62 -0.04 11.11
N LEU A 223 -1.63 0.98 10.24
CA LEU A 223 -0.41 1.49 9.63
C LEU A 223 0.56 2.02 10.68
N LEU A 224 0.10 2.89 11.59
CA LEU A 224 0.94 3.47 12.63
C LEU A 224 1.52 2.40 13.57
N PHE A 225 0.77 1.36 13.87
CA PHE A 225 1.29 0.20 14.57
C PHE A 225 2.41 -0.49 13.80
N LEU A 226 2.18 -0.82 12.50
CA LEU A 226 3.16 -1.52 11.67
C LEU A 226 4.48 -0.78 11.48
N VAL A 227 4.48 0.56 11.57
CA VAL A 227 5.71 1.38 11.48
C VAL A 227 6.34 1.70 12.83
N SER A 228 5.72 1.25 13.93
CA SER A 228 6.22 1.43 15.29
C SER A 228 7.23 0.35 15.68
N GLU A 229 7.93 0.57 16.79
CA GLU A 229 8.83 -0.42 17.38
C GLU A 229 8.06 -1.64 17.95
N ALA A 230 6.79 -1.46 18.34
CA ALA A 230 5.95 -2.55 18.85
C ALA A 230 5.66 -3.62 17.79
N ALA A 231 5.78 -3.28 16.50
CA ALA A 231 5.64 -4.22 15.38
C ALA A 231 7.01 -4.76 14.90
N GLN A 232 8.09 -4.57 15.67
CA GLN A 232 9.39 -5.11 15.28
C GLN A 232 9.32 -6.64 15.18
N GLY A 233 9.77 -7.17 14.03
CA GLY A 233 9.71 -8.61 13.76
C GLY A 233 8.39 -9.12 13.19
N ILE A 234 7.32 -8.32 13.15
CA ILE A 234 6.09 -8.70 12.43
C ILE A 234 6.37 -8.67 10.93
N ASN A 235 6.40 -9.84 10.33
CA ASN A 235 6.74 -10.05 8.92
C ASN A 235 5.79 -11.10 8.32
N ALA A 236 5.62 -11.11 7.01
CA ALA A 236 4.76 -12.06 6.29
C ALA A 236 3.30 -12.07 6.81
N SER A 237 2.79 -10.92 7.22
CA SER A 237 1.46 -10.77 7.80
C SER A 237 0.57 -9.91 6.93
N ARG A 238 -0.71 -10.20 7.00
CA ARG A 238 -1.80 -9.45 6.39
C ARG A 238 -2.69 -8.88 7.48
N PHE A 239 -2.88 -7.57 7.49
CA PHE A 239 -3.75 -6.87 8.43
C PHE A 239 -5.03 -6.43 7.74
N ILE A 240 -6.17 -6.70 8.37
CA ILE A 240 -7.50 -6.29 7.91
C ILE A 240 -7.95 -5.12 8.78
N ALA A 241 -7.97 -3.91 8.21
CA ALA A 241 -8.26 -2.70 8.98
C ALA A 241 -9.66 -2.67 9.57
N ALA A 242 -10.64 -3.31 8.93
CA ALA A 242 -12.00 -3.44 9.47
C ALA A 242 -12.07 -4.29 10.74
N ASP A 243 -11.09 -5.16 10.97
CA ASP A 243 -11.01 -6.01 12.15
C ASP A 243 -10.15 -5.37 13.27
N TRP A 244 -9.60 -4.17 13.01
CA TRP A 244 -8.82 -3.41 13.98
C TRP A 244 -9.73 -2.72 14.99
N ASP A 245 -9.72 -3.21 16.23
CA ASP A 245 -10.52 -2.67 17.33
C ASP A 245 -9.76 -1.50 18.00
N THR A 246 -10.17 -0.27 17.69
CA THR A 246 -9.54 0.96 18.22
C THR A 246 -9.78 1.17 19.75
N THR A 247 -10.63 0.38 20.38
CA THR A 247 -10.85 0.44 21.82
C THR A 247 -9.82 -0.35 22.62
N LEU A 248 -9.04 -1.21 21.93
CA LEU A 248 -8.00 -2.03 22.53
C LEU A 248 -6.62 -1.35 22.41
N PRO A 249 -5.67 -1.71 23.31
CA PRO A 249 -4.24 -1.42 23.07
C PRO A 249 -3.79 -1.97 21.73
N ALA A 250 -2.94 -1.21 21.01
CA ALA A 250 -2.55 -1.53 19.63
C ALA A 250 -2.02 -2.96 19.42
N PRO A 251 -1.21 -3.57 20.31
CA PRO A 251 -0.80 -4.98 20.15
C PRO A 251 -1.97 -5.96 20.17
N GLN A 252 -2.98 -5.74 21.03
CA GLN A 252 -4.16 -6.61 21.10
C GLN A 252 -5.08 -6.41 19.90
N ALA A 253 -5.23 -5.17 19.42
CA ALA A 253 -5.94 -4.89 18.16
C ALA A 253 -5.24 -5.57 16.97
N ALA A 254 -3.91 -5.59 16.97
CA ALA A 254 -3.12 -6.23 15.92
C ALA A 254 -3.36 -7.75 15.88
N GLU A 255 -3.40 -8.44 17.01
CA GLU A 255 -3.69 -9.88 17.09
C GLU A 255 -5.04 -10.24 16.47
N LYS A 256 -6.06 -9.39 16.63
CA LYS A 256 -7.38 -9.60 16.03
C LYS A 256 -7.40 -9.36 14.53
N ALA A 257 -6.65 -8.36 14.07
CA ALA A 257 -6.65 -7.92 12.67
C ALA A 257 -5.64 -8.68 11.79
N GLN A 258 -4.74 -9.45 12.39
CA GLN A 258 -3.64 -10.13 11.71
C GLN A 258 -4.01 -11.54 11.26
N VAL A 259 -3.67 -11.85 10.01
CA VAL A 259 -3.71 -13.21 9.44
C VAL A 259 -2.44 -13.44 8.62
N PRO A 260 -2.10 -14.69 8.23
CA PRO A 260 -0.98 -14.95 7.32
C PRO A 260 -1.14 -14.21 5.98
N ILE A 261 -0.02 -13.73 5.43
CA ILE A 261 0.02 -13.09 4.10
C ILE A 261 -0.33 -14.10 3.00
N ALA A 262 -0.96 -13.64 1.96
CA ALA A 262 -1.34 -14.42 0.78
C ALA A 262 -2.12 -15.69 1.18
N TRP A 263 -1.60 -16.83 0.81
CA TRP A 263 -2.21 -18.14 1.02
C TRP A 263 -1.44 -19.01 2.04
N LEU A 264 -0.45 -18.47 2.72
CA LEU A 264 0.45 -19.26 3.60
C LEU A 264 -0.31 -20.10 4.64
N GLY A 265 -1.50 -19.66 5.07
CA GLY A 265 -2.33 -20.40 6.00
C GLY A 265 -2.93 -21.69 5.44
N ILE A 266 -2.98 -21.87 4.11
CA ILE A 266 -3.56 -23.04 3.42
C ILE A 266 -2.62 -23.65 2.38
N ALA A 267 -1.48 -23.02 2.11
CA ALA A 267 -0.53 -23.49 1.11
C ALA A 267 0.18 -24.78 1.57
N ARG A 268 0.31 -25.72 0.64
CA ARG A 268 1.21 -26.86 0.81
C ARG A 268 2.47 -26.60 0.00
N MET A 269 3.63 -26.71 0.63
CA MET A 269 4.90 -26.64 -0.07
C MET A 269 5.10 -27.89 -0.96
N PRO A 270 5.73 -27.73 -2.13
CA PRO A 270 6.08 -28.88 -2.96
C PRO A 270 7.01 -29.83 -2.19
N ILE A 271 6.93 -31.11 -2.54
CA ILE A 271 7.86 -32.11 -1.99
C ILE A 271 9.22 -31.88 -2.66
N GLU A 272 10.24 -31.58 -1.86
CA GLU A 272 11.59 -31.45 -2.36
C GLU A 272 12.15 -32.88 -2.65
N PRO A 273 12.74 -33.10 -3.83
CA PRO A 273 13.48 -34.35 -4.06
C PRO A 273 14.71 -34.33 -3.13
N GLY A 274 14.75 -35.30 -2.23
CA GLY A 274 15.86 -35.50 -1.29
C GLY A 274 17.19 -35.83 -1.98
#